data_d515448a207c16f436a2b7c389558c99
#
_entry.id   d515448a207c16f436a2b7c389558c99
#
_cell.length_a   1.000
_cell.length_b   1.000
_cell.length_c   1.000
_cell.angle_alpha   90.00
_cell.angle_beta   90.00
_cell.angle_gamma   90.00
#
_symmetry.space_group_name_H-M   'P 1'
#
loop_
_entity.id
_entity.type
_entity.pdbx_description
1 polymer ?
#
loop_
_entity_poly.entity_id
_entity_poly.type
_entity_poly.pdbx_seq_one_letter_code
_entity_poly.pdbx_strand_id
1 'polypeptide(L)' 'MDDYSVGFEYISDTAAHTGRFFKLYAVADAVISTATVQNATGNAFTSVPLAAGDYIDGVFTSVTLASGKVVAYRI' A
#
# COMPACT_ATOMS: atom_id res chain seq x y z
N MET A 1 13.92 -3.06 -11.21
CA MET A 1 12.62 -3.67 -11.09
C MET A 1 11.98 -3.68 -12.44
N ASP A 2 11.52 -4.76 -12.81
CA ASP A 2 10.83 -4.78 -14.03
C ASP A 2 9.47 -4.22 -13.83
N ASP A 3 8.74 -4.11 -14.85
CA ASP A 3 7.48 -3.45 -14.83
C ASP A 3 6.33 -4.41 -15.03
N TYR A 4 6.55 -5.67 -14.70
CA TYR A 4 5.54 -6.66 -14.91
C TYR A 4 4.66 -6.81 -13.71
N SER A 5 3.77 -5.89 -13.56
CA SER A 5 2.68 -6.04 -12.63
C SER A 5 1.51 -6.65 -13.38
N VAL A 6 0.76 -7.52 -12.74
CA VAL A 6 -0.45 -8.08 -13.34
C VAL A 6 -1.65 -7.15 -13.15
N GLY A 7 -1.39 -5.91 -12.83
CA GLY A 7 -2.42 -4.90 -12.63
C GLY A 7 -2.19 -4.18 -11.32
N PHE A 8 -3.17 -3.38 -10.93
CA PHE A 8 -3.09 -2.66 -9.67
C PHE A 8 -4.48 -2.46 -9.10
N GLU A 9 -4.50 -2.19 -7.79
CA GLU A 9 -5.70 -1.81 -7.07
C GLU A 9 -5.60 -0.34 -6.76
N TYR A 10 -6.55 0.46 -7.23
CA TYR A 10 -6.58 1.88 -6.90
C TYR A 10 -7.39 2.07 -5.63
N ILE A 11 -6.75 2.59 -4.58
CA ILE A 11 -7.36 2.73 -3.27
C ILE A 11 -7.54 4.21 -2.99
N SER A 12 -8.79 4.65 -2.95
CA SER A 12 -9.11 6.05 -2.66
C SER A 12 -10.16 6.17 -1.55
N ASP A 13 -10.40 5.08 -0.83
CA ASP A 13 -11.34 5.05 0.27
C ASP A 13 -10.65 4.50 1.53
N THR A 14 -11.42 4.31 2.59
CA THR A 14 -10.89 3.83 3.86
C THR A 14 -11.31 2.40 4.17
N ALA A 15 -11.75 1.67 3.16
CA ALA A 15 -12.09 0.26 3.31
C ALA A 15 -10.84 -0.60 3.17
N ALA A 16 -10.88 -1.80 3.73
CA ALA A 16 -9.79 -2.74 3.57
C ALA A 16 -9.77 -3.31 2.15
N HIS A 17 -8.61 -3.31 1.53
CA HIS A 17 -8.41 -3.89 0.21
C HIS A 17 -7.46 -5.06 0.34
N THR A 18 -7.87 -6.23 -0.15
CA THR A 18 -7.09 -7.46 -0.01
C THR A 18 -6.61 -7.94 -1.36
N GLY A 19 -5.51 -8.69 -1.35
CA GLY A 19 -4.92 -9.22 -2.56
C GLY A 19 -3.46 -9.55 -2.31
N ARG A 20 -2.65 -9.47 -3.35
CA ARG A 20 -1.21 -9.58 -3.23
C ARG A 20 -0.59 -8.41 -3.97
N PHE A 21 0.03 -7.52 -3.24
CA PHE A 21 0.62 -6.32 -3.81
C PHE A 21 2.09 -6.27 -3.47
N PHE A 22 2.92 -5.85 -4.43
CA PHE A 22 4.36 -5.76 -4.16
C PHE A 22 4.83 -4.33 -3.97
N LYS A 23 3.98 -3.35 -4.21
CA LYS A 23 4.35 -1.95 -4.06
C LYS A 23 3.10 -1.13 -3.80
N LEU A 24 3.20 -0.19 -2.86
CA LEU A 24 2.19 0.84 -2.63
C LEU A 24 2.79 2.17 -3.07
N TYR A 25 2.15 2.84 -4.01
CA TYR A 25 2.60 4.13 -4.53
C TYR A 25 1.57 5.19 -4.21
N ALA A 26 1.98 6.24 -3.51
CA ALA A 26 1.08 7.32 -3.13
C ALA A 26 0.94 8.30 -4.30
N VAL A 27 -0.24 8.37 -4.89
CA VAL A 27 -0.53 9.34 -5.95
C VAL A 27 -0.95 10.69 -5.38
N ALA A 28 -1.24 10.73 -4.09
CA ALA A 28 -1.51 11.95 -3.33
C ALA A 28 -1.03 11.67 -1.91
N ASP A 29 -0.91 12.71 -1.09
CA ASP A 29 -0.56 12.50 0.31
C ASP A 29 -1.55 11.52 0.93
N ALA A 30 -1.04 10.52 1.61
CA ALA A 30 -1.85 9.44 2.15
C ALA A 30 -1.34 9.03 3.52
N VAL A 31 -2.24 8.42 4.30
CA VAL A 31 -1.87 7.79 5.57
C VAL A 31 -2.39 6.37 5.53
N ILE A 32 -1.50 5.41 5.72
CA ILE A 32 -1.88 4.02 5.81
C ILE A 32 -2.31 3.75 7.25
N SER A 33 -3.58 3.42 7.44
CA SER A 33 -4.09 3.09 8.77
C SER A 33 -3.49 1.79 9.25
N THR A 34 -3.51 0.78 8.40
CA THR A 34 -2.92 -0.52 8.71
C THR A 34 -2.71 -1.29 7.41
N ALA A 35 -1.78 -2.22 7.45
CA ALA A 35 -1.54 -3.13 6.33
C ALA A 35 -0.97 -4.43 6.87
N THR A 36 -1.30 -5.53 6.19
CA THR A 36 -0.70 -6.81 6.49
C THR A 36 0.44 -7.04 5.51
N VAL A 37 1.64 -7.19 6.03
CA VAL A 37 2.86 -7.31 5.24
C VAL A 37 3.51 -8.63 5.56
N GLN A 38 3.81 -9.39 4.52
CA GLN A 38 4.42 -10.70 4.68
C GLN A 38 5.87 -10.55 5.14
N ASN A 39 6.25 -11.29 6.18
CA ASN A 39 7.61 -11.29 6.73
C ASN A 39 8.07 -9.92 7.25
N ALA A 40 7.15 -9.05 7.58
CA ALA A 40 7.51 -7.77 8.19
C ALA A 40 7.86 -7.97 9.66
N THR A 41 8.84 -7.21 10.13
CA THR A 41 9.28 -7.25 11.51
C THR A 41 9.39 -5.82 12.02
N GLY A 42 9.59 -5.67 13.31
CA GLY A 42 9.74 -4.37 13.93
C GLY A 42 8.45 -3.93 14.61
N ASN A 43 8.22 -2.63 14.61
CA ASN A 43 7.04 -2.06 15.26
C ASN A 43 5.80 -2.24 14.40
N ALA A 44 4.64 -2.03 14.99
CA ALA A 44 3.39 -2.14 14.28
C ALA A 44 3.36 -1.17 13.08
N PHE A 45 2.88 -1.66 11.96
CA PHE A 45 2.80 -0.87 10.74
C PHE A 45 1.43 -0.18 10.68
N THR A 46 1.30 0.91 11.41
CA THR A 46 0.05 1.66 11.52
C THR A 46 0.32 3.15 11.44
N SER A 47 -0.66 3.88 10.94
CA SER A 47 -0.58 5.34 10.84
C SER A 47 0.69 5.80 10.11
N VAL A 48 0.99 5.17 8.99
CA VAL A 48 2.21 5.43 8.23
C VAL A 48 1.91 6.47 7.16
N PRO A 49 2.53 7.65 7.26
CA PRO A 49 2.29 8.70 6.26
C PRO A 49 3.13 8.47 5.01
N LEU A 50 2.55 8.76 3.86
CA LEU A 50 3.24 8.79 2.59
C LEU A 50 2.95 10.10 1.91
N ALA A 51 3.99 10.82 1.51
CA ALA A 51 3.81 12.00 0.68
C ALA A 51 3.54 11.57 -0.76
N ALA A 52 2.89 12.42 -1.53
CA ALA A 52 2.67 12.15 -2.95
C ALA A 52 4.00 11.82 -3.61
N GLY A 53 4.04 10.73 -4.34
CA GLY A 53 5.24 10.25 -5.01
C GLY A 53 6.07 9.26 -4.19
N ASP A 54 5.79 9.10 -2.90
CA ASP A 54 6.48 8.10 -2.09
C ASP A 54 5.92 6.71 -2.35
N TYR A 55 6.73 5.70 -2.10
CA TYR A 55 6.28 4.32 -2.27
C TYR A 55 6.96 3.43 -1.25
N ILE A 56 6.36 2.27 -1.03
CA ILE A 56 6.89 1.23 -0.15
C ILE A 56 6.82 -0.09 -0.89
N ASP A 57 7.95 -0.80 -0.94
CA ASP A 57 8.01 -2.14 -1.51
C ASP A 57 7.84 -3.19 -0.41
N GLY A 58 7.24 -4.29 -0.77
CA GLY A 58 7.01 -5.41 0.14
C GLY A 58 5.92 -6.29 -0.42
N VAL A 59 5.52 -7.31 0.31
CA VAL A 59 4.39 -8.12 -0.10
C VAL A 59 3.24 -7.82 0.86
N PHE A 60 2.27 -7.09 0.36
CA PHE A 60 1.11 -6.65 1.14
C PHE A 60 -0.07 -7.53 0.78
N THR A 61 -0.74 -8.08 1.76
CA THR A 61 -1.94 -8.89 1.53
C THR A 61 -3.21 -8.15 1.90
N SER A 62 -3.10 -7.06 2.63
CA SER A 62 -4.23 -6.21 2.98
C SER A 62 -3.73 -4.80 3.21
N VAL A 63 -4.48 -3.81 2.75
CA VAL A 63 -4.13 -2.40 2.92
C VAL A 63 -5.39 -1.62 3.24
N THR A 64 -5.33 -0.80 4.28
CA THR A 64 -6.42 0.10 4.68
C THR A 64 -5.85 1.49 4.86
N LEU A 65 -6.40 2.47 4.17
CA LEU A 65 -5.98 3.86 4.32
C LEU A 65 -6.80 4.57 5.38
N ALA A 66 -6.20 5.53 6.06
CA ALA A 66 -6.92 6.51 6.86
C ALA A 66 -7.30 7.71 6.00
N SER A 67 -6.48 8.02 4.99
CA SER A 67 -6.75 9.14 4.09
C SER A 67 -5.88 9.01 2.85
N GLY A 68 -6.19 9.78 1.83
CA GLY A 68 -5.38 9.89 0.64
C GLY A 68 -5.69 8.86 -0.42
N LYS A 69 -4.75 8.67 -1.33
CA LYS A 69 -4.92 7.79 -2.48
C LYS A 69 -3.62 7.07 -2.78
N VAL A 70 -3.70 5.77 -2.98
CA VAL A 70 -2.54 4.97 -3.37
C VAL A 70 -2.91 4.03 -4.51
N VAL A 71 -1.88 3.62 -5.24
CA VAL A 71 -1.98 2.55 -6.22
C VAL A 71 -1.19 1.37 -5.66
N ALA A 72 -1.86 0.24 -5.49
CA ALA A 72 -1.22 -0.98 -5.00
C ALA A 72 -1.01 -1.90 -6.19
N TYR A 73 0.25 -2.09 -6.58
CA TYR A 73 0.59 -2.90 -7.74
C TYR A 73 0.55 -4.37 -7.38
N ARG A 74 -0.17 -5.16 -8.16
CA ARG A 74 -0.33 -6.59 -7.91
C ARG A 74 0.84 -7.40 -8.39
N ILE A 75 1.04 -8.50 -7.69
CA ILE A 75 1.97 -9.52 -8.14
C ILE A 75 1.26 -10.48 -9.08
#